data_51c18c6c2d970e8513d09e4443012e6b
#
_entry.id   51c18c6c2d970e8513d09e4443012e6b
#
_cell.length_a   1.000
_cell.length_b   1.000
_cell.length_c   1.000
_cell.angle_alpha   90.00
_cell.angle_beta   90.00
_cell.angle_gamma   90.00
#
_symmetry.space_group_name_H-M   'P 1'
#
loop_
_entity.id
_entity.type
_entity.pdbx_description
1 polymer ?
#
loop_
_entity_poly.entity_id
_entity_poly.type
_entity_poly.pdbx_seq_one_letter_code
_entity_poly.pdbx_strand_id
1 'polypeptide(L)'
;LARNIGYVPRSRTAAQATISFNVTTSANTPTLTLQAGLVCVGSSNNTSFVFSIPESITTTTIQNTDVNGNIVSSTASFNNIVIFQGTYLSKTFTVDGSLDQRFILENSFIDTSTIRVYVKGSSDTGLGREYRKVDNILNITDISETYLIQEGTDERYELLFGDGVFGKKLENESIITVTYIVTDGIDGNGPATFSY
;
A
#
# COMPACT_ATOMS: atom_id res chain seq x y z
N LEU A 1 3.28 -30.71 1.71
CA LEU A 1 3.31 -31.27 3.08
C LEU A 1 3.38 -30.16 4.14
N ALA A 2 4.29 -29.17 4.01
CA ALA A 2 4.46 -28.08 5.00
C ALA A 2 3.18 -27.24 5.19
N ARG A 3 2.41 -26.97 4.12
CA ARG A 3 1.12 -26.26 4.19
C ARG A 3 0.07 -26.98 5.04
N ASN A 4 0.07 -28.33 5.03
CA ASN A 4 -0.89 -29.12 5.79
C ASN A 4 -0.65 -29.10 7.31
N ILE A 5 0.50 -28.60 7.76
CA ILE A 5 0.87 -28.44 9.18
C ILE A 5 0.87 -26.96 9.62
N GLY A 6 0.24 -26.07 8.85
CA GLY A 6 0.10 -24.66 9.20
C GLY A 6 1.33 -23.78 8.94
N TYR A 7 2.30 -24.25 8.16
CA TYR A 7 3.41 -23.43 7.72
C TYR A 7 2.91 -22.41 6.68
N VAL A 8 2.98 -21.14 7.02
CA VAL A 8 2.75 -20.02 6.09
C VAL A 8 4.13 -19.54 5.64
N PRO A 9 4.51 -19.75 4.37
CA PRO A 9 5.74 -19.20 3.83
C PRO A 9 5.74 -17.69 4.03
N ARG A 10 6.87 -17.12 4.43
CA ARG A 10 7.00 -15.67 4.53
C ARG A 10 7.21 -15.11 3.13
N SER A 11 6.47 -14.05 2.80
CA SER A 11 6.73 -13.26 1.60
C SER A 11 8.14 -12.65 1.63
N ARG A 12 8.62 -12.21 0.50
CA ARG A 12 9.79 -11.32 0.48
C ARG A 12 9.50 -10.11 1.34
N THR A 13 10.52 -9.64 2.04
CA THR A 13 10.45 -8.43 2.84
C THR A 13 11.28 -7.35 2.14
N ALA A 14 10.68 -6.22 1.87
CA ALA A 14 11.36 -5.07 1.29
C ALA A 14 12.39 -4.49 2.26
N ALA A 15 13.53 -4.06 1.75
CA ALA A 15 14.45 -3.22 2.50
C ALA A 15 13.72 -1.91 2.87
N GLN A 16 13.97 -1.41 4.07
CA GLN A 16 13.28 -0.24 4.61
C GLN A 16 14.29 0.84 4.98
N ALA A 17 13.89 2.09 4.79
CA ALA A 17 14.60 3.24 5.32
C ALA A 17 13.60 4.24 5.91
N THR A 18 14.09 5.09 6.80
CA THR A 18 13.29 6.17 7.37
C THR A 18 13.88 7.49 6.90
N ILE A 19 13.04 8.34 6.30
CA ILE A 19 13.47 9.64 5.79
C ILE A 19 12.64 10.77 6.39
N SER A 20 13.21 11.97 6.41
CA SER A 20 12.50 13.21 6.77
C SER A 20 12.89 14.31 5.80
N PHE A 21 11.91 15.08 5.35
CA PHE A 21 12.14 16.17 4.41
C PHE A 21 11.04 17.22 4.50
N ASN A 22 11.31 18.41 3.98
CA ASN A 22 10.35 19.49 3.89
C ASN A 22 9.99 19.77 2.44
N VAL A 23 8.73 20.08 2.20
CA VAL A 23 8.23 20.52 0.89
C VAL A 23 7.64 21.91 1.04
N THR A 24 8.14 22.86 0.25
CA THR A 24 7.61 24.22 0.21
C THR A 24 6.92 24.45 -1.13
N THR A 25 5.69 24.93 -1.09
CA THR A 25 4.91 25.32 -2.26
C THR A 25 4.55 26.81 -2.19
N SER A 26 4.47 27.46 -3.34
CA SER A 26 3.97 28.83 -3.45
C SER A 26 2.44 28.93 -3.27
N ALA A 27 1.74 27.80 -3.25
CA ALA A 27 0.30 27.77 -3.03
C ALA A 27 -0.02 28.00 -1.54
N ASN A 28 -1.08 28.76 -1.28
CA ASN A 28 -1.67 28.85 0.05
C ASN A 28 -2.55 27.61 0.26
N THR A 29 -2.01 26.60 0.92
CA THR A 29 -2.73 25.35 1.19
C THR A 29 -2.56 24.94 2.66
N PRO A 30 -3.63 24.54 3.36
CA PRO A 30 -3.55 24.13 4.77
C PRO A 30 -2.91 22.74 4.96
N THR A 31 -2.88 21.92 3.91
CA THR A 31 -2.31 20.57 3.94
C THR A 31 -1.58 20.25 2.66
N LEU A 32 -0.58 19.38 2.75
CA LEU A 32 0.05 18.72 1.60
C LEU A 32 -0.02 17.21 1.78
N THR A 33 -0.22 16.48 0.67
CA THR A 33 -0.28 15.03 0.64
C THR A 33 0.87 14.46 -0.19
N LEU A 34 1.69 13.63 0.45
CA LEU A 34 2.62 12.75 -0.23
C LEU A 34 1.82 11.53 -0.71
N GLN A 35 1.67 11.40 -2.02
CA GLN A 35 0.88 10.31 -2.62
C GLN A 35 1.58 8.96 -2.45
N ALA A 36 0.79 7.89 -2.27
CA ALA A 36 1.30 6.52 -2.33
C ALA A 36 2.03 6.28 -3.66
N GLY A 37 3.12 5.52 -3.61
CA GLY A 37 3.94 5.23 -4.77
C GLY A 37 5.40 5.63 -4.60
N LEU A 38 6.10 5.89 -5.70
CA LEU A 38 7.51 6.26 -5.72
C LEU A 38 7.75 7.56 -4.94
N VAL A 39 8.70 7.51 -4.01
CA VAL A 39 9.12 8.69 -3.22
C VAL A 39 10.51 9.15 -3.64
N CYS A 40 11.47 8.23 -3.71
CA CYS A 40 12.87 8.57 -3.98
C CYS A 40 13.64 7.39 -4.57
N VAL A 41 14.85 7.67 -5.00
CA VAL A 41 15.81 6.67 -5.49
C VAL A 41 17.02 6.67 -4.56
N GLY A 42 17.41 5.48 -4.09
CA GLY A 42 18.64 5.26 -3.36
C GLY A 42 19.65 4.56 -4.23
N SER A 43 20.94 4.81 -4.02
CA SER A 43 22.01 4.18 -4.79
C SER A 43 23.00 3.47 -3.88
N SER A 44 23.43 2.29 -4.28
CA SER A 44 24.47 1.49 -3.62
C SER A 44 25.25 0.69 -4.67
N ASN A 45 26.58 0.68 -4.57
CA ASN A 45 27.45 -0.10 -5.45
C ASN A 45 27.15 0.10 -6.95
N ASN A 46 26.92 1.34 -7.38
CA ASN A 46 26.58 1.69 -8.76
C ASN A 46 25.22 1.15 -9.26
N THR A 47 24.38 0.65 -8.34
CA THR A 47 23.01 0.20 -8.64
C THR A 47 22.04 1.15 -7.98
N SER A 48 20.99 1.54 -8.73
CA SER A 48 19.91 2.40 -8.23
C SER A 48 18.71 1.56 -7.87
N PHE A 49 18.12 1.87 -6.72
CA PHE A 49 16.92 1.22 -6.18
C PHE A 49 15.83 2.25 -5.97
N VAL A 50 14.63 1.94 -6.41
CA VAL A 50 13.44 2.77 -6.14
C VAL A 50 12.90 2.49 -4.75
N PHE A 51 12.40 3.54 -4.09
CA PHE A 51 11.75 3.44 -2.79
C PHE A 51 10.37 4.07 -2.85
N SER A 52 9.39 3.35 -2.35
CA SER A 52 7.97 3.70 -2.42
C SER A 52 7.31 3.67 -1.06
N ILE A 53 6.16 4.32 -0.92
CA ILE A 53 5.26 4.20 0.24
C ILE A 53 3.96 3.52 -0.18
N PRO A 54 3.40 2.62 0.65
CA PRO A 54 2.17 1.91 0.32
C PRO A 54 0.91 2.75 0.47
N GLU A 55 0.97 3.83 1.25
CA GLU A 55 -0.16 4.69 1.58
C GLU A 55 0.18 6.16 1.43
N SER A 56 -0.82 6.98 1.09
CA SER A 56 -0.67 8.43 1.04
C SER A 56 -0.61 9.04 2.44
N ILE A 57 0.28 10.01 2.64
CA ILE A 57 0.50 10.67 3.93
C ILE A 57 0.16 12.15 3.79
N THR A 58 -0.83 12.62 4.55
CA THR A 58 -1.21 14.02 4.58
C THR A 58 -0.69 14.69 5.85
N THR A 59 -0.06 15.86 5.70
CA THR A 59 0.40 16.68 6.82
C THR A 59 -0.09 18.11 6.68
N THR A 60 -0.18 18.81 7.80
CA THR A 60 -0.50 20.24 7.84
C THR A 60 0.70 21.08 7.40
N THR A 61 0.42 22.23 6.83
CA THR A 61 1.46 23.19 6.43
C THR A 61 1.60 24.33 7.45
N ILE A 62 2.81 24.88 7.50
CA ILE A 62 3.08 26.17 8.11
C ILE A 62 3.08 27.21 6.99
N GLN A 63 2.27 28.25 7.16
CA GLN A 63 2.18 29.35 6.19
C GLN A 63 3.29 30.36 6.46
N ASN A 64 4.07 30.69 5.42
CA ASN A 64 5.11 31.70 5.48
C ASN A 64 4.54 33.01 4.93
N THR A 65 4.71 34.11 5.69
CA THR A 65 4.19 35.44 5.34
C THR A 65 5.31 36.39 4.98
N ASP A 66 4.99 37.35 4.12
CA ASP A 66 5.84 38.54 3.87
C ASP A 66 5.78 39.55 5.00
N VAL A 67 6.51 40.64 4.85
CA VAL A 67 6.53 41.76 5.82
C VAL A 67 5.18 42.46 5.97
N ASN A 68 4.27 42.29 5.03
CA ASN A 68 2.92 42.87 5.04
C ASN A 68 1.87 41.90 5.59
N GLY A 69 2.29 40.64 5.96
CA GLY A 69 1.39 39.61 6.47
C GLY A 69 0.69 38.79 5.39
N ASN A 70 1.05 38.93 4.10
CA ASN A 70 0.49 38.12 3.03
C ASN A 70 1.19 36.76 2.99
N ILE A 71 0.41 35.69 2.81
CA ILE A 71 0.96 34.33 2.66
C ILE A 71 1.67 34.25 1.32
N VAL A 72 2.96 33.93 1.34
CA VAL A 72 3.81 33.79 0.15
C VAL A 72 4.17 32.33 -0.18
N SER A 73 4.09 31.46 0.82
CA SER A 73 4.32 30.02 0.63
C SER A 73 3.76 29.21 1.80
N SER A 74 3.64 27.91 1.58
CA SER A 74 3.26 26.95 2.63
C SER A 74 4.31 25.84 2.68
N THR A 75 4.79 25.50 3.87
CA THR A 75 5.80 24.45 4.08
C THR A 75 5.22 23.29 4.86
N ALA A 76 5.31 22.09 4.32
CA ALA A 76 4.96 20.83 4.95
C ALA A 76 6.22 20.10 5.41
N SER A 77 6.21 19.54 6.61
CA SER A 77 7.27 18.69 7.13
C SER A 77 6.80 17.24 7.18
N PHE A 78 7.43 16.38 6.40
CA PHE A 78 7.24 14.95 6.42
C PHE A 78 8.36 14.32 7.27
N ASN A 79 8.01 13.85 8.46
CA ASN A 79 8.99 13.35 9.43
C ASN A 79 8.82 11.85 9.65
N ASN A 80 9.95 11.14 9.73
CA ASN A 80 10.00 9.71 10.04
C ASN A 80 9.17 8.86 9.07
N ILE A 81 9.17 9.20 7.80
CA ILE A 81 8.45 8.45 6.78
C ILE A 81 9.22 7.16 6.49
N VAL A 82 8.58 6.02 6.72
CA VAL A 82 9.13 4.71 6.37
C VAL A 82 8.89 4.47 4.89
N ILE A 83 9.96 4.28 4.15
CA ILE A 83 9.95 3.94 2.72
C ILE A 83 10.41 2.51 2.52
N PHE A 84 9.83 1.84 1.54
CA PHE A 84 10.08 0.44 1.20
C PHE A 84 10.75 0.35 -0.17
N GLN A 85 11.83 -0.42 -0.25
CA GLN A 85 12.48 -0.68 -1.52
C GLN A 85 11.55 -1.47 -2.42
N GLY A 86 11.32 -0.99 -3.63
CA GLY A 86 10.52 -1.68 -4.64
C GLY A 86 9.57 -0.78 -5.40
N THR A 87 8.94 -1.38 -6.40
CA THR A 87 8.01 -0.70 -7.30
C THR A 87 6.59 -0.84 -6.76
N TYR A 88 5.94 0.29 -6.55
CA TYR A 88 4.52 0.35 -6.20
C TYR A 88 3.65 0.01 -7.41
N LEU A 89 2.76 -0.95 -7.25
CA LEU A 89 1.84 -1.41 -8.27
C LEU A 89 0.40 -1.42 -7.77
N SER A 90 -0.54 -1.37 -8.70
CA SER A 90 -1.98 -1.48 -8.44
C SER A 90 -2.61 -2.50 -9.38
N LYS A 91 -3.52 -3.31 -8.85
CA LYS A 91 -4.36 -4.26 -9.59
C LYS A 91 -5.82 -4.01 -9.24
N THR A 92 -6.67 -4.00 -10.24
CA THR A 92 -8.12 -3.84 -10.05
C THR A 92 -8.83 -5.11 -10.48
N PHE A 93 -9.84 -5.52 -9.70
CA PHE A 93 -10.75 -6.61 -10.01
C PHE A 93 -12.18 -6.09 -9.96
N THR A 94 -13.05 -6.66 -10.78
CA THR A 94 -14.50 -6.47 -10.68
C THR A 94 -15.12 -7.76 -10.17
N VAL A 95 -15.97 -7.68 -9.17
CA VAL A 95 -16.69 -8.84 -8.63
C VAL A 95 -17.78 -9.25 -9.62
N ASP A 96 -17.73 -10.49 -10.11
CA ASP A 96 -18.67 -11.01 -11.10
C ASP A 96 -19.81 -11.85 -10.49
N GLY A 97 -19.79 -12.00 -9.16
CA GLY A 97 -20.79 -12.74 -8.40
C GLY A 97 -20.69 -14.27 -8.52
N SER A 98 -19.73 -14.81 -9.28
CA SER A 98 -19.50 -16.26 -9.36
C SER A 98 -18.88 -16.81 -8.07
N LEU A 99 -19.19 -18.08 -7.74
CA LEU A 99 -18.62 -18.75 -6.57
C LEU A 99 -17.15 -19.14 -6.76
N ASP A 100 -16.71 -19.20 -8.01
CA ASP A 100 -15.36 -19.67 -8.37
C ASP A 100 -14.41 -18.52 -8.70
N GLN A 101 -14.85 -17.26 -8.54
CA GLN A 101 -14.01 -16.10 -8.80
C GLN A 101 -12.82 -16.05 -7.85
N ARG A 102 -11.63 -15.87 -8.41
CA ARG A 102 -10.37 -15.81 -7.66
C ARG A 102 -9.68 -14.47 -7.88
N PHE A 103 -9.17 -13.90 -6.79
CA PHE A 103 -8.49 -12.59 -6.80
C PHE A 103 -6.99 -12.80 -6.64
N ILE A 104 -6.31 -13.15 -7.74
CA ILE A 104 -4.90 -13.51 -7.74
C ILE A 104 -4.04 -12.31 -8.14
N LEU A 105 -3.04 -12.01 -7.33
CA LEU A 105 -1.95 -11.09 -7.66
C LEU A 105 -0.89 -11.89 -8.43
N GLU A 106 -0.73 -11.57 -9.71
CA GLU A 106 0.12 -12.35 -10.62
C GLU A 106 1.60 -12.04 -10.48
N ASN A 107 1.96 -10.93 -9.82
CA ASN A 107 3.35 -10.58 -9.59
C ASN A 107 3.97 -11.49 -8.53
N SER A 108 5.16 -11.99 -8.83
CA SER A 108 6.06 -12.58 -7.83
C SER A 108 6.75 -11.48 -7.02
N PHE A 109 7.37 -11.86 -5.90
CA PHE A 109 8.20 -10.97 -5.09
C PHE A 109 7.46 -9.82 -4.41
N ILE A 110 6.17 -9.98 -4.18
CA ILE A 110 5.36 -9.02 -3.40
C ILE A 110 5.78 -9.08 -1.93
N ASP A 111 6.04 -7.92 -1.33
CA ASP A 111 6.03 -7.80 0.12
C ASP A 111 4.58 -7.71 0.62
N THR A 112 4.07 -8.79 1.19
CA THR A 112 2.66 -8.88 1.63
C THR A 112 2.31 -7.92 2.76
N SER A 113 3.28 -7.35 3.46
CA SER A 113 3.05 -6.32 4.48
C SER A 113 2.63 -4.98 3.87
N THR A 114 2.96 -4.76 2.60
CA THR A 114 2.64 -3.53 1.87
C THR A 114 1.31 -3.59 1.13
N ILE A 115 0.62 -4.73 1.12
CA ILE A 115 -0.67 -4.89 0.45
C ILE A 115 -1.73 -4.04 1.15
N ARG A 116 -2.45 -3.24 0.36
CA ARG A 116 -3.64 -2.50 0.76
C ARG A 116 -4.79 -2.85 -0.18
N VAL A 117 -5.95 -3.06 0.38
CA VAL A 117 -7.15 -3.47 -0.37
C VAL A 117 -8.27 -2.50 -0.12
N TYR A 118 -8.80 -1.95 -1.18
CA TYR A 118 -9.92 -1.03 -1.16
C TYR A 118 -11.07 -1.62 -1.96
N VAL A 119 -12.28 -1.55 -1.41
CA VAL A 119 -13.49 -2.05 -2.08
C VAL A 119 -14.52 -0.93 -2.16
N LYS A 120 -15.10 -0.75 -3.34
CA LYS A 120 -16.18 0.20 -3.58
C LYS A 120 -17.29 -0.39 -4.44
N GLY A 121 -18.49 0.15 -4.32
CA GLY A 121 -19.57 -0.13 -5.25
C GLY A 121 -19.24 0.38 -6.67
N SER A 122 -19.87 -0.18 -7.69
CA SER A 122 -19.62 0.19 -9.10
C SER A 122 -19.91 1.66 -9.41
N SER A 123 -20.86 2.27 -8.69
CA SER A 123 -21.25 3.68 -8.83
C SER A 123 -20.47 4.65 -7.94
N ASP A 124 -19.67 4.14 -7.00
CA ASP A 124 -18.96 4.98 -6.04
C ASP A 124 -17.71 5.61 -6.67
N THR A 125 -17.39 6.83 -6.24
CA THR A 125 -16.18 7.55 -6.62
C THR A 125 -15.04 7.32 -5.62
N GLY A 126 -13.80 7.53 -6.04
CA GLY A 126 -12.62 7.35 -5.20
C GLY A 126 -12.17 5.90 -5.05
N LEU A 127 -11.34 5.62 -4.05
CA LEU A 127 -10.78 4.28 -3.79
C LEU A 127 -11.77 3.32 -3.11
N GLY A 128 -12.75 3.84 -2.38
CA GLY A 128 -13.67 3.05 -1.59
C GLY A 128 -13.22 2.85 -0.14
N ARG A 129 -13.73 1.79 0.50
CA ARG A 129 -13.40 1.44 1.89
C ARG A 129 -12.18 0.54 1.94
N GLU A 130 -11.30 0.80 2.88
CA GLU A 130 -10.16 -0.06 3.15
C GLU A 130 -10.61 -1.31 3.90
N TYR A 131 -10.23 -2.48 3.36
CA TYR A 131 -10.41 -3.78 3.99
C TYR A 131 -9.12 -4.14 4.74
N ARG A 132 -9.26 -4.71 5.93
CA ARG A 132 -8.11 -5.05 6.78
C ARG A 132 -7.65 -6.48 6.56
N LYS A 133 -6.35 -6.66 6.46
CA LYS A 133 -5.75 -7.99 6.49
C LYS A 133 -5.96 -8.63 7.85
N VAL A 134 -6.35 -9.90 7.84
CA VAL A 134 -6.43 -10.75 9.04
C VAL A 134 -5.65 -12.03 8.81
N ASP A 135 -5.09 -12.58 9.90
CA ASP A 135 -4.29 -13.82 9.83
C ASP A 135 -5.11 -15.04 10.29
N ASN A 136 -6.28 -14.81 10.87
CA ASN A 136 -7.23 -15.85 11.30
C ASN A 136 -8.66 -15.32 11.28
N ILE A 137 -9.61 -16.24 11.36
CA ILE A 137 -11.05 -15.93 11.32
C ILE A 137 -11.67 -15.69 12.72
N LEU A 138 -10.88 -15.72 13.78
CA LEU A 138 -11.38 -15.49 15.14
C LEU A 138 -11.82 -14.03 15.28
N ASN A 139 -12.99 -13.81 15.86
CA ASN A 139 -13.59 -12.49 16.07
C ASN A 139 -14.01 -11.74 14.79
N ILE A 140 -14.10 -12.44 13.65
CA ILE A 140 -14.68 -11.89 12.42
C ILE A 140 -16.20 -12.12 12.44
N THR A 141 -16.94 -11.08 12.10
CA THR A 141 -18.40 -11.12 11.94
C THR A 141 -18.79 -11.00 10.47
N ASP A 142 -20.04 -11.24 10.15
CA ASP A 142 -20.63 -11.14 8.82
C ASP A 142 -20.49 -9.75 8.15
N ILE A 143 -20.29 -8.69 8.95
CA ILE A 143 -20.10 -7.31 8.48
C ILE A 143 -18.62 -6.85 8.47
N SER A 144 -17.70 -7.69 8.92
CA SER A 144 -16.28 -7.32 9.00
C SER A 144 -15.67 -7.13 7.62
N GLU A 145 -15.15 -5.95 7.33
CA GLU A 145 -14.47 -5.58 6.08
C GLU A 145 -13.01 -6.05 6.14
N THR A 146 -12.81 -7.35 5.90
CA THR A 146 -11.53 -8.04 6.07
C THR A 146 -11.21 -8.95 4.89
N TYR A 147 -9.92 -9.26 4.75
CA TYR A 147 -9.43 -10.25 3.80
C TYR A 147 -8.29 -11.07 4.39
N LEU A 148 -8.10 -12.28 3.86
CA LEU A 148 -6.95 -13.14 4.12
C LEU A 148 -6.05 -13.18 2.88
N ILE A 149 -4.78 -13.47 3.09
CA ILE A 149 -3.83 -13.72 2.01
C ILE A 149 -3.45 -15.19 2.05
N GLN A 150 -3.62 -15.86 0.91
CA GLN A 150 -3.15 -17.22 0.72
C GLN A 150 -2.08 -17.23 -0.37
N GLU A 151 -0.95 -17.87 -0.08
CA GLU A 151 0.07 -18.10 -1.10
C GLU A 151 -0.37 -19.20 -2.05
N GLY A 152 -0.31 -18.92 -3.34
CA GLY A 152 -0.52 -19.87 -4.43
C GLY A 152 0.76 -20.58 -4.84
N THR A 153 0.84 -20.97 -6.10
CA THR A 153 2.07 -21.46 -6.75
C THR A 153 2.90 -20.26 -7.23
N ASP A 154 4.21 -20.45 -7.34
CA ASP A 154 5.15 -19.48 -7.92
C ASP A 154 5.20 -18.12 -7.21
N GLU A 155 5.13 -18.15 -5.87
CA GLU A 155 5.15 -16.94 -5.02
C GLU A 155 4.02 -15.95 -5.35
N ARG A 156 2.91 -16.42 -5.92
CA ARG A 156 1.72 -15.59 -6.17
C ARG A 156 0.80 -15.63 -4.97
N TYR A 157 0.06 -14.56 -4.79
CA TYR A 157 -0.84 -14.40 -3.65
C TYR A 157 -2.28 -14.27 -4.12
N GLU A 158 -3.17 -14.96 -3.42
CA GLU A 158 -4.62 -14.87 -3.61
C GLU A 158 -5.24 -14.17 -2.41
N LEU A 159 -6.15 -13.26 -2.69
CA LEU A 159 -6.94 -12.57 -1.67
C LEU A 159 -8.25 -13.33 -1.48
N LEU A 160 -8.56 -13.68 -0.23
CA LEU A 160 -9.80 -14.34 0.15
C LEU A 160 -10.65 -13.37 0.96
N PHE A 161 -11.87 -13.16 0.50
CA PHE A 161 -12.85 -12.29 1.15
C PHE A 161 -13.90 -13.08 1.91
N GLY A 162 -14.70 -12.39 2.74
CA GLY A 162 -15.76 -13.01 3.50
C GLY A 162 -16.89 -13.58 2.63
N ASP A 163 -17.56 -14.58 3.19
CA ASP A 163 -18.71 -15.28 2.57
C ASP A 163 -20.07 -14.78 3.08
N GLY A 164 -20.08 -13.82 4.02
CA GLY A 164 -21.26 -13.30 4.71
C GLY A 164 -21.56 -14.01 6.04
N VAL A 165 -20.67 -14.94 6.45
CA VAL A 165 -20.65 -15.55 7.78
C VAL A 165 -19.35 -15.17 8.48
N PHE A 166 -18.23 -15.42 7.81
CA PHE A 166 -16.87 -15.03 8.23
C PHE A 166 -16.35 -13.91 7.35
N GLY A 167 -16.71 -12.67 7.69
CA GLY A 167 -16.39 -11.48 6.94
C GLY A 167 -17.51 -11.07 5.97
N LYS A 168 -17.48 -9.79 5.62
CA LYS A 168 -18.46 -9.20 4.71
C LYS A 168 -18.32 -9.79 3.30
N LYS A 169 -19.41 -10.34 2.78
CA LYS A 169 -19.48 -10.80 1.40
C LYS A 169 -19.38 -9.60 0.44
N LEU A 170 -18.60 -9.76 -0.62
CA LEU A 170 -18.50 -8.77 -1.68
C LEU A 170 -19.82 -8.72 -2.48
N GLU A 171 -20.26 -7.50 -2.79
CA GLU A 171 -21.40 -7.28 -3.66
C GLU A 171 -21.00 -7.46 -5.12
N ASN A 172 -21.91 -7.97 -5.94
CA ASN A 172 -21.70 -8.09 -7.38
C ASN A 172 -21.41 -6.71 -7.99
N GLU A 173 -20.54 -6.66 -8.99
CA GLU A 173 -20.05 -5.44 -9.66
C GLU A 173 -19.23 -4.50 -8.78
N SER A 174 -18.95 -4.85 -7.51
CA SER A 174 -17.99 -4.11 -6.71
C SER A 174 -16.61 -4.09 -7.35
N ILE A 175 -15.91 -3.00 -7.18
CA ILE A 175 -14.55 -2.82 -7.69
C ILE A 175 -13.58 -2.95 -6.51
N ILE A 176 -12.64 -3.89 -6.63
CA ILE A 176 -11.57 -4.12 -5.67
C ILE A 176 -10.30 -3.51 -6.26
N THR A 177 -9.71 -2.55 -5.57
CA THR A 177 -8.39 -2.01 -5.90
C THR A 177 -7.38 -2.51 -4.89
N VAL A 178 -6.37 -3.21 -5.37
CA VAL A 178 -5.28 -3.75 -4.54
C VAL A 178 -4.00 -3.03 -4.92
N THR A 179 -3.32 -2.47 -3.93
CA THR A 179 -2.00 -1.86 -4.11
C THR A 179 -0.96 -2.61 -3.31
N TYR A 180 0.27 -2.69 -3.82
CA TYR A 180 1.36 -3.45 -3.21
C TYR A 180 2.70 -3.02 -3.77
N ILE A 181 3.79 -3.42 -3.10
CA ILE A 181 5.16 -3.18 -3.54
C ILE A 181 5.79 -4.52 -3.93
N VAL A 182 6.35 -4.55 -5.14
CA VAL A 182 7.21 -5.63 -5.64
C VAL A 182 8.66 -5.26 -5.35
N THR A 183 9.37 -6.11 -4.62
CA THR A 183 10.69 -5.82 -4.06
C THR A 183 11.77 -6.76 -4.55
N ASP A 184 13.00 -6.26 -4.62
CA ASP A 184 14.20 -7.06 -4.84
C ASP A 184 14.66 -7.80 -3.55
N GLY A 185 13.95 -7.55 -2.43
CA GLY A 185 14.24 -8.18 -1.15
C GLY A 185 15.59 -7.74 -0.57
N ILE A 186 16.43 -8.72 -0.22
CA ILE A 186 17.73 -8.46 0.40
C ILE A 186 18.70 -7.68 -0.51
N ASP A 187 18.55 -7.80 -1.83
CA ASP A 187 19.41 -7.11 -2.80
C ASP A 187 19.19 -5.59 -2.78
N GLY A 188 18.04 -5.15 -2.31
CA GLY A 188 17.71 -3.74 -2.10
C GLY A 188 18.33 -3.10 -0.86
N ASN A 189 19.04 -3.86 -0.03
CA ASN A 189 19.75 -3.31 1.12
C ASN A 189 21.05 -2.62 0.66
N GLY A 190 21.36 -1.49 1.32
CA GLY A 190 22.66 -0.81 1.12
C GLY A 190 22.58 0.69 0.85
N PRO A 191 21.55 1.23 0.16
CA PRO A 191 21.45 2.68 0.00
C PRO A 191 21.39 3.40 1.34
N ALA A 192 22.27 4.38 1.50
CA ALA A 192 22.31 5.26 2.69
C ALA A 192 21.99 6.72 2.33
N THR A 193 21.95 7.03 1.04
CA THR A 193 21.62 8.35 0.51
C THR A 193 20.52 8.23 -0.53
N PHE A 194 19.62 9.21 -0.53
CA PHE A 194 18.42 9.21 -1.36
C PHE A 194 18.31 10.53 -2.13
N SER A 195 17.83 10.44 -3.37
CA SER A 195 17.50 11.59 -4.22
C SER A 195 16.04 11.54 -4.65
N TYR A 196 15.41 12.71 -4.76
CA TYR A 196 14.02 12.91 -5.14
C TYR A 196 13.91 13.34 -6.60
#